data_708466d7361519cd29c93c9759a831f3
#
_entry.id   708466d7361519cd29c93c9759a831f3
#
_cell.length_a   1.000
_cell.length_b   1.000
_cell.length_c   1.000
_cell.angle_alpha   90.00
_cell.angle_beta   90.00
_cell.angle_gamma   90.00
#
_symmetry.space_group_name_H-M   'P 1'
#
loop_
_entity.id
_entity.type
_entity.pdbx_description
1 polymer ?
#
loop_
_entity_poly.entity_id
_entity_poly.type
_entity_poly.pdbx_seq_one_letter_code
_entity_poly.pdbx_strand_id
1 'polypeptide(L)'
;TITVKPVPTVAVLPLTQELCHDEPTLPVDFSGNIATADYDWTNDNISIGIGSPGFGDIPSFTATNTGLVSETANFLVTPSFNGCTGESETFTITVNPKPTVFPTAPQELCAGELTNDIIFNGNFGLAATYNWTNDNVSTGIPASGTGDILSFIAQNVTADVQIATITVIPTLNGCDGIPETVVITIKPMPTIDGPIPSQALCVNTASDEVVFTGNIPLTTNYNWVNDNVSIGLGASGVGDIPSFIAQNTGNTVITSTVTVTPELNGCIGSSVSFTITTVDPIPVVVDPADQLLCEGELTDDIIFTGPNPTTSFI
;
A
#
# COMPACT_ATOMS: atom_id res chain seq x y z
N THR A 1 27.62 47.52 70.42
CA THR A 1 26.62 46.46 70.15
C THR A 1 27.14 45.63 68.98
N ILE A 2 27.26 44.34 69.21
CA ILE A 2 27.54 43.38 68.07
C ILE A 2 26.18 42.79 67.67
N THR A 3 25.81 42.94 66.42
CA THR A 3 24.59 42.33 65.85
C THR A 3 25.01 41.16 64.96
N VAL A 4 24.61 39.97 65.31
CA VAL A 4 24.79 38.74 64.50
C VAL A 4 23.54 38.56 63.69
N LYS A 5 23.68 38.50 62.37
CA LYS A 5 22.57 38.24 61.43
C LYS A 5 22.49 36.76 61.13
N PRO A 6 21.28 36.20 60.96
CA PRO A 6 21.12 34.78 60.55
C PRO A 6 21.62 34.57 59.13
N VAL A 7 22.20 33.38 58.88
CA VAL A 7 22.59 32.93 57.52
C VAL A 7 21.39 32.20 56.90
N PRO A 8 20.93 32.63 55.73
CA PRO A 8 19.83 31.95 55.03
C PRO A 8 20.27 30.58 54.47
N THR A 9 19.32 29.68 54.33
CA THR A 9 19.48 28.38 53.61
C THR A 9 18.54 28.34 52.40
N VAL A 10 18.82 27.45 51.48
CA VAL A 10 17.91 27.17 50.35
C VAL A 10 17.65 25.66 50.25
N ALA A 11 16.43 25.30 49.94
CA ALA A 11 16.00 23.99 49.49
C ALA A 11 15.29 24.15 48.15
N VAL A 12 15.55 23.29 47.19
CA VAL A 12 15.05 23.32 45.83
C VAL A 12 14.11 22.16 45.56
N LEU A 13 12.96 22.39 44.97
CA LEU A 13 12.00 21.36 44.56
C LEU A 13 11.43 21.69 43.21
N PRO A 14 11.49 20.76 42.23
CA PRO A 14 12.23 19.48 42.25
C PRO A 14 13.74 19.67 42.03
N LEU A 15 14.58 18.74 42.48
CA LEU A 15 16.04 18.75 42.32
C LEU A 15 16.48 18.36 40.89
N THR A 16 15.64 17.65 40.17
CA THR A 16 15.91 17.26 38.78
C THR A 16 14.63 17.26 37.97
N GLN A 17 14.73 17.68 36.74
CA GLN A 17 13.66 17.50 35.73
C GLN A 17 14.28 16.91 34.47
N GLU A 18 13.59 15.96 33.85
CA GLU A 18 13.92 15.42 32.53
C GLU A 18 12.64 15.45 31.69
N LEU A 19 12.72 16.10 30.53
CA LEU A 19 11.56 16.36 29.68
C LEU A 19 11.99 16.46 28.22
N CYS A 20 11.01 16.48 27.34
CA CYS A 20 11.24 16.55 25.91
C CYS A 20 11.21 18.00 25.39
N HIS A 21 11.84 18.23 24.26
CA HIS A 21 11.68 19.49 23.51
C HIS A 21 10.20 19.84 23.33
N ASP A 22 9.86 21.13 23.46
CA ASP A 22 8.49 21.70 23.45
C ASP A 22 7.55 21.23 24.57
N GLU A 23 8.09 20.66 25.66
CA GLU A 23 7.29 20.39 26.84
C GLU A 23 7.42 21.52 27.88
N PRO A 24 6.37 21.80 28.66
CA PRO A 24 6.47 22.75 29.75
C PRO A 24 7.22 22.12 30.94
N THR A 25 8.18 22.86 31.51
CA THR A 25 8.82 22.47 32.77
C THR A 25 7.84 22.60 33.95
N LEU A 26 8.11 21.83 35.02
CA LEU A 26 7.51 22.16 36.32
C LEU A 26 8.14 23.44 36.89
N PRO A 27 7.37 24.28 37.60
CA PRO A 27 7.98 25.37 38.38
C PRO A 27 9.04 24.82 39.35
N VAL A 28 10.07 25.61 39.62
CA VAL A 28 11.07 25.30 40.65
C VAL A 28 10.91 26.29 41.79
N ASP A 29 10.46 25.81 42.93
CA ASP A 29 10.21 26.62 44.10
C ASP A 29 11.43 26.57 45.04
N PHE A 30 11.83 27.73 45.53
CA PHE A 30 12.89 27.87 46.53
C PHE A 30 12.30 28.16 47.89
N SER A 31 12.81 27.47 48.89
CA SER A 31 12.41 27.65 50.28
C SER A 31 13.63 27.55 51.23
N GLY A 32 13.53 28.06 52.43
CA GLY A 32 14.62 28.04 53.38
C GLY A 32 14.20 28.39 54.79
N ASN A 33 15.19 28.47 55.70
CA ASN A 33 14.96 28.80 57.12
C ASN A 33 14.46 30.24 57.34
N ILE A 34 14.56 31.13 56.35
CA ILE A 34 14.13 32.53 56.40
C ILE A 34 13.14 32.76 55.27
N ALA A 35 11.86 32.96 55.57
CA ALA A 35 10.78 33.08 54.57
C ALA A 35 10.90 34.30 53.68
N THR A 36 11.67 35.29 54.03
CA THR A 36 11.90 36.54 53.28
C THR A 36 13.31 36.62 52.71
N ALA A 37 14.01 35.49 52.59
CA ALA A 37 15.30 35.43 51.91
C ALA A 37 15.12 35.66 50.40
N ASP A 38 16.09 36.32 49.80
CA ASP A 38 16.19 36.46 48.34
C ASP A 38 16.99 35.25 47.81
N TYR A 39 16.61 34.78 46.60
CA TYR A 39 17.26 33.66 45.91
C TYR A 39 17.74 34.14 44.53
N ASP A 40 19.07 34.25 44.37
CA ASP A 40 19.71 34.54 43.08
C ASP A 40 20.17 33.22 42.47
N TRP A 41 19.88 33.03 41.17
CA TRP A 41 20.31 31.81 40.49
C TRP A 41 21.01 32.09 39.14
N THR A 42 21.86 31.17 38.75
CA THR A 42 22.51 31.12 37.45
C THR A 42 22.30 29.78 36.81
N ASN A 43 22.40 29.74 35.50
CA ASN A 43 22.23 28.58 34.64
C ASN A 43 23.39 28.59 33.61
N ASP A 44 24.07 27.46 33.46
CA ASP A 44 25.23 27.29 32.57
C ASP A 44 24.85 27.00 31.12
N ASN A 45 23.55 26.68 30.85
CA ASN A 45 23.06 26.38 29.51
C ASN A 45 21.71 27.05 29.23
N ILE A 46 21.75 28.23 28.60
CA ILE A 46 20.53 28.98 28.25
C ILE A 46 19.78 28.43 27.04
N SER A 47 20.33 27.46 26.31
CA SER A 47 19.71 26.86 25.12
C SER A 47 18.45 26.05 25.47
N ILE A 48 18.30 25.65 26.75
CA ILE A 48 17.12 24.91 27.21
C ILE A 48 15.82 25.74 27.28
N GLY A 49 15.86 27.04 26.98
CA GLY A 49 14.68 27.91 26.88
C GLY A 49 14.52 28.91 28.02
N ILE A 50 15.48 29.05 28.95
CA ILE A 50 15.46 30.04 30.02
C ILE A 50 16.79 30.78 30.08
N GLY A 51 16.69 32.11 30.30
CA GLY A 51 17.88 32.98 30.42
C GLY A 51 18.62 32.79 31.75
N SER A 52 19.79 33.49 31.88
CA SER A 52 20.62 33.49 33.06
C SER A 52 21.31 34.87 33.16
N PRO A 53 21.50 35.48 34.34
CA PRO A 53 20.98 35.07 35.66
C PRO A 53 19.51 35.38 35.86
N GLY A 54 18.94 34.87 36.97
CA GLY A 54 17.57 35.15 37.41
C GLY A 54 17.49 35.24 38.94
N PHE A 55 16.30 35.58 39.44
CA PHE A 55 16.02 35.71 40.86
C PHE A 55 14.62 35.21 41.23
N GLY A 56 14.44 34.79 42.48
CA GLY A 56 13.21 34.17 42.98
C GLY A 56 12.92 32.81 42.32
N ASP A 57 11.73 32.28 42.56
CA ASP A 57 11.28 31.01 41.98
C ASP A 57 11.34 31.01 40.45
N ILE A 58 11.59 29.85 39.88
CA ILE A 58 11.59 29.69 38.42
C ILE A 58 10.20 29.24 37.98
N PRO A 59 9.45 30.08 37.23
CA PRO A 59 8.16 29.70 36.68
C PRO A 59 8.32 28.62 35.62
N SER A 60 7.25 27.86 35.34
CA SER A 60 7.20 26.97 34.18
C SER A 60 7.57 27.72 32.91
N PHE A 61 8.44 27.14 32.09
CA PHE A 61 8.82 27.62 30.77
C PHE A 61 8.78 26.47 29.77
N THR A 62 8.74 26.75 28.48
CA THR A 62 8.83 25.73 27.44
C THR A 62 10.28 25.32 27.24
N ALA A 63 10.55 24.04 27.46
CA ALA A 63 11.88 23.47 27.29
C ALA A 63 12.24 23.39 25.81
N THR A 64 13.46 23.80 25.46
CA THR A 64 13.96 23.80 24.08
C THR A 64 15.21 22.93 23.94
N ASN A 65 15.20 22.06 22.91
CA ASN A 65 16.37 21.35 22.43
C ASN A 65 16.17 21.03 20.96
N THR A 66 16.77 21.82 20.07
CA THR A 66 16.72 21.60 18.61
C THR A 66 17.93 20.81 18.11
N GLY A 67 18.80 20.36 19.01
CA GLY A 67 19.98 19.55 18.71
C GLY A 67 19.68 18.07 18.53
N LEU A 68 20.73 17.26 18.45
CA LEU A 68 20.67 15.82 18.30
C LEU A 68 21.10 15.04 19.56
N VAL A 69 21.42 15.74 20.63
CA VAL A 69 21.82 15.16 21.93
C VAL A 69 21.02 15.80 23.03
N SER A 70 20.86 15.11 24.14
CA SER A 70 20.23 15.68 25.33
C SER A 70 21.03 16.87 25.84
N GLU A 71 20.35 17.97 26.14
CA GLU A 71 20.92 19.20 26.69
C GLU A 71 20.59 19.27 28.17
N THR A 72 21.63 19.44 29.02
CA THR A 72 21.46 19.59 30.46
C THR A 72 21.92 20.98 30.88
N ALA A 73 21.11 21.66 31.64
CA ALA A 73 21.44 22.88 32.31
C ALA A 73 21.65 22.63 33.85
N ASN A 74 22.78 23.07 34.34
CA ASN A 74 23.07 23.07 35.76
C ASN A 74 22.74 24.44 36.33
N PHE A 75 21.86 24.47 37.30
CA PHE A 75 21.47 25.68 38.00
C PHE A 75 22.20 25.73 39.36
N LEU A 76 22.68 26.93 39.70
CA LEU A 76 23.24 27.25 41.00
C LEU A 76 22.39 28.33 41.65
N VAL A 77 21.72 28.03 42.77
CA VAL A 77 20.90 28.99 43.51
C VAL A 77 21.59 29.38 44.81
N THR A 78 21.65 30.66 45.09
CA THR A 78 22.33 31.24 46.26
C THR A 78 21.36 32.07 47.08
N PRO A 79 21.07 31.70 48.33
CA PRO A 79 20.18 32.48 49.19
C PRO A 79 20.93 33.68 49.82
N SER A 80 20.23 34.82 49.94
CA SER A 80 20.74 36.01 50.62
C SER A 80 19.68 36.64 51.51
N PHE A 81 20.13 37.23 52.63
CA PHE A 81 19.27 37.96 53.58
C PHE A 81 20.04 39.02 54.32
N ASN A 82 19.56 40.27 54.24
CA ASN A 82 20.17 41.42 54.93
C ASN A 82 21.68 41.52 54.80
N GLY A 83 22.24 41.17 53.60
CA GLY A 83 23.66 41.21 53.29
C GLY A 83 24.47 40.00 53.82
N CYS A 84 23.80 38.94 54.31
CA CYS A 84 24.42 37.66 54.58
C CYS A 84 24.08 36.69 53.49
N THR A 85 25.09 36.02 52.91
CA THR A 85 24.90 34.98 51.87
C THR A 85 25.00 33.62 52.51
N GLY A 86 24.09 32.71 52.17
CA GLY A 86 24.11 31.32 52.60
C GLY A 86 24.83 30.41 51.63
N GLU A 87 24.87 29.10 51.93
CA GLU A 87 25.41 28.10 51.03
C GLU A 87 24.50 27.93 49.80
N SER A 88 25.12 27.80 48.62
CA SER A 88 24.40 27.59 47.37
C SER A 88 24.00 26.13 47.21
N GLU A 89 22.87 25.90 46.53
CA GLU A 89 22.38 24.56 46.18
C GLU A 89 22.34 24.44 44.63
N THR A 90 22.45 23.22 44.13
CA THR A 90 22.39 22.94 42.69
C THR A 90 21.23 22.05 42.34
N PHE A 91 20.66 22.26 41.14
CA PHE A 91 19.68 21.37 40.52
C PHE A 91 19.89 21.32 39.03
N THR A 92 19.25 20.36 38.36
CA THR A 92 19.42 20.15 36.91
C THR A 92 18.09 20.07 36.14
N ILE A 93 18.10 20.57 34.94
CA ILE A 93 17.03 20.36 33.96
C ILE A 93 17.68 19.77 32.70
N THR A 94 17.25 18.57 32.30
CA THR A 94 17.69 17.91 31.09
C THR A 94 16.55 17.91 30.06
N VAL A 95 16.85 18.38 28.85
CA VAL A 95 15.88 18.42 27.75
C VAL A 95 16.35 17.48 26.66
N ASN A 96 15.55 16.44 26.42
CA ASN A 96 15.78 15.47 25.37
C ASN A 96 15.26 16.01 24.03
N PRO A 97 15.95 15.76 22.91
CA PRO A 97 15.49 16.15 21.59
C PRO A 97 14.31 15.27 21.16
N LYS A 98 13.40 15.81 20.34
CA LYS A 98 12.36 15.01 19.68
C LYS A 98 12.87 14.43 18.38
N PRO A 99 12.70 13.12 18.15
CA PRO A 99 13.06 12.49 16.89
C PRO A 99 12.06 12.86 15.78
N THR A 100 12.52 12.77 14.53
CA THR A 100 11.67 12.95 13.34
C THR A 100 11.79 11.73 12.45
N VAL A 101 10.77 11.49 11.62
CA VAL A 101 10.77 10.51 10.52
C VAL A 101 10.87 11.24 9.21
N PHE A 102 11.68 10.73 8.29
CA PHE A 102 11.70 11.24 6.91
C PHE A 102 10.50 10.69 6.13
N PRO A 103 9.88 11.50 5.26
CA PRO A 103 8.75 11.06 4.44
C PRO A 103 9.09 9.81 3.63
N THR A 104 8.21 8.82 3.66
CA THR A 104 8.32 7.60 2.86
C THR A 104 7.35 7.67 1.69
N ALA A 105 7.79 7.25 0.50
CA ALA A 105 6.96 7.27 -0.70
C ALA A 105 5.75 6.34 -0.57
N PRO A 106 4.56 6.75 -1.02
CA PRO A 106 3.40 5.88 -1.09
C PRO A 106 3.63 4.75 -2.10
N GLN A 107 2.90 3.64 -1.93
CA GLN A 107 2.91 2.53 -2.88
C GLN A 107 1.50 2.31 -3.43
N GLU A 108 1.43 1.99 -4.72
CA GLU A 108 0.19 1.64 -5.39
C GLU A 108 0.41 0.32 -6.15
N LEU A 109 -0.39 -0.70 -5.85
CA LEU A 109 -0.21 -2.07 -6.32
C LEU A 109 -1.55 -2.72 -6.65
N CYS A 110 -1.49 -3.81 -7.41
CA CYS A 110 -2.60 -4.73 -7.57
C CYS A 110 -2.60 -5.79 -6.46
N ALA A 111 -3.76 -6.29 -6.12
CA ALA A 111 -3.85 -7.43 -5.20
C ALA A 111 -3.05 -8.63 -5.73
N GLY A 112 -2.28 -9.26 -4.85
CA GLY A 112 -1.39 -10.36 -5.21
C GLY A 112 0.03 -9.96 -5.59
N GLU A 113 0.33 -8.66 -5.77
CA GLU A 113 1.69 -8.18 -6.01
C GLU A 113 2.48 -8.08 -4.70
N LEU A 114 3.80 -8.14 -4.82
CA LEU A 114 4.72 -7.97 -3.71
C LEU A 114 5.02 -6.47 -3.52
N THR A 115 4.81 -5.95 -2.31
CA THR A 115 5.19 -4.57 -1.97
C THR A 115 6.70 -4.42 -1.88
N ASN A 116 7.17 -3.18 -1.94
CA ASN A 116 8.53 -2.87 -1.49
C ASN A 116 8.57 -2.76 0.03
N ASP A 117 9.75 -2.95 0.61
CA ASP A 117 10.00 -2.69 2.03
C ASP A 117 9.70 -1.21 2.34
N ILE A 118 9.10 -0.96 3.49
CA ILE A 118 8.90 0.39 4.04
C ILE A 118 9.95 0.57 5.15
N ILE A 119 11.01 1.30 4.82
CA ILE A 119 12.12 1.55 5.72
C ILE A 119 11.89 2.90 6.41
N PHE A 120 11.79 2.87 7.73
CA PHE A 120 11.69 4.09 8.53
C PHE A 120 13.07 4.59 8.91
N ASN A 121 13.33 5.84 8.61
CA ASN A 121 14.56 6.52 8.97
C ASN A 121 14.25 7.98 9.37
N GLY A 122 15.15 8.60 10.11
CA GLY A 122 14.96 9.96 10.59
C GLY A 122 16.26 10.58 11.03
N ASN A 123 16.18 11.74 11.71
CA ASN A 123 17.33 12.49 12.18
C ASN A 123 18.23 11.73 13.19
N PHE A 124 17.69 10.69 13.86
CA PHE A 124 18.44 9.85 14.82
C PHE A 124 18.74 8.45 14.29
N GLY A 125 18.36 8.12 13.07
CA GLY A 125 18.62 6.81 12.47
C GLY A 125 18.18 5.65 13.37
N LEU A 126 19.08 4.67 13.57
CA LEU A 126 18.82 3.48 14.38
C LEU A 126 18.73 3.72 15.91
N ALA A 127 19.06 4.93 16.39
CA ALA A 127 18.90 5.24 17.81
C ALA A 127 17.45 5.48 18.21
N ALA A 128 16.60 5.91 17.27
CA ALA A 128 15.16 6.05 17.48
C ALA A 128 14.44 4.72 17.24
N THR A 129 13.38 4.48 18.00
CA THR A 129 12.43 3.40 17.78
C THR A 129 11.24 3.93 16.95
N TYR A 130 10.85 3.21 15.91
CA TYR A 130 9.73 3.59 15.03
C TYR A 130 8.53 2.69 15.34
N ASN A 131 7.55 3.22 16.07
CA ASN A 131 6.30 2.52 16.35
C ASN A 131 5.24 2.95 15.35
N TRP A 132 4.52 2.00 14.75
CA TRP A 132 3.53 2.31 13.75
C TRP A 132 2.20 1.62 14.00
N THR A 133 1.15 2.24 13.48
CA THR A 133 -0.22 1.70 13.43
C THR A 133 -0.73 1.73 12.02
N ASN A 134 -1.60 0.79 11.68
CA ASN A 134 -2.26 0.66 10.38
C ASN A 134 -3.78 0.70 10.58
N ASP A 135 -4.47 1.53 9.81
CA ASP A 135 -5.92 1.70 9.88
C ASP A 135 -6.71 0.65 9.09
N ASN A 136 -6.04 -0.14 8.22
CA ASN A 136 -6.70 -1.13 7.37
C ASN A 136 -5.92 -2.46 7.29
N VAL A 137 -6.23 -3.40 8.15
CA VAL A 137 -5.58 -4.73 8.20
C VAL A 137 -5.95 -5.63 7.02
N SER A 138 -7.02 -5.32 6.26
CA SER A 138 -7.43 -6.12 5.10
C SER A 138 -6.42 -6.06 3.95
N THR A 139 -5.47 -5.11 4.01
CA THR A 139 -4.41 -4.95 3.01
C THR A 139 -3.25 -5.92 3.16
N GLY A 140 -3.21 -6.70 4.25
CA GLY A 140 -2.14 -7.66 4.55
C GLY A 140 -1.11 -7.17 5.56
N ILE A 141 -1.23 -5.91 6.03
CA ILE A 141 -0.38 -5.32 7.06
C ILE A 141 -1.05 -5.50 8.43
N PRO A 142 -0.33 -5.92 9.48
CA PRO A 142 -0.86 -5.96 10.84
C PRO A 142 -1.38 -4.59 11.32
N ALA A 143 -2.20 -4.59 12.38
CA ALA A 143 -2.76 -3.35 12.94
C ALA A 143 -1.69 -2.42 13.53
N SER A 144 -0.54 -2.95 13.96
CA SER A 144 0.57 -2.19 14.52
C SER A 144 1.86 -3.00 14.52
N GLY A 145 2.98 -2.32 14.68
CA GLY A 145 4.29 -2.94 14.80
C GLY A 145 5.38 -1.94 15.19
N THR A 146 6.62 -2.41 15.17
CA THR A 146 7.81 -1.63 15.50
C THR A 146 8.90 -1.90 14.47
N GLY A 147 9.64 -0.86 14.09
CA GLY A 147 10.68 -0.93 13.05
C GLY A 147 10.10 -0.99 11.64
N ASP A 148 10.90 -1.39 10.68
CA ASP A 148 10.55 -1.44 9.28
C ASP A 148 9.42 -2.43 8.99
N ILE A 149 8.67 -2.17 7.91
CA ILE A 149 7.68 -3.11 7.39
C ILE A 149 8.29 -3.77 6.17
N LEU A 150 8.62 -5.05 6.30
CA LEU A 150 9.18 -5.84 5.20
C LEU A 150 8.13 -6.06 4.12
N SER A 151 8.58 -6.31 2.90
CA SER A 151 7.72 -6.61 1.76
C SER A 151 6.76 -7.77 2.06
N PHE A 152 5.51 -7.59 1.65
CA PHE A 152 4.42 -8.55 1.83
C PHE A 152 3.57 -8.62 0.56
N ILE A 153 2.75 -9.67 0.45
CA ILE A 153 1.79 -9.78 -0.65
C ILE A 153 0.60 -8.87 -0.36
N ALA A 154 0.36 -7.89 -1.24
CA ALA A 154 -0.76 -6.96 -1.17
C ALA A 154 -2.10 -7.70 -1.24
N GLN A 155 -3.01 -7.47 -0.29
CA GLN A 155 -4.29 -8.15 -0.21
C GLN A 155 -5.44 -7.19 -0.47
N ASN A 156 -6.33 -7.59 -1.39
CA ASN A 156 -7.62 -6.96 -1.60
C ASN A 156 -8.58 -8.00 -2.16
N VAL A 157 -9.52 -8.45 -1.35
CA VAL A 157 -10.56 -9.43 -1.73
C VAL A 157 -11.87 -8.77 -2.12
N THR A 158 -11.91 -7.43 -2.18
CA THR A 158 -13.10 -6.64 -2.51
C THR A 158 -13.06 -6.17 -3.97
N ALA A 159 -14.17 -5.64 -4.45
CA ALA A 159 -14.25 -5.00 -5.76
C ALA A 159 -13.71 -3.56 -5.76
N ASP A 160 -13.58 -2.95 -4.59
CA ASP A 160 -13.15 -1.56 -4.41
C ASP A 160 -11.67 -1.47 -4.08
N VAL A 161 -11.07 -0.33 -4.40
CA VAL A 161 -9.69 -0.03 -4.00
C VAL A 161 -9.60 0.03 -2.47
N GLN A 162 -8.62 -0.66 -1.90
CA GLN A 162 -8.32 -0.63 -0.47
C GLN A 162 -7.14 0.31 -0.23
N ILE A 163 -7.28 1.14 0.79
CA ILE A 163 -6.25 2.08 1.22
C ILE A 163 -5.88 1.74 2.66
N ALA A 164 -4.61 1.62 2.93
CA ALA A 164 -4.03 1.55 4.27
C ALA A 164 -3.22 2.81 4.53
N THR A 165 -3.52 3.50 5.65
CA THR A 165 -2.73 4.61 6.15
C THR A 165 -1.93 4.12 7.36
N ILE A 166 -0.62 4.08 7.20
CA ILE A 166 0.31 3.69 8.26
C ILE A 166 0.79 4.96 8.92
N THR A 167 0.49 5.14 10.20
CA THR A 167 1.00 6.25 11.02
C THR A 167 2.18 5.77 11.83
N VAL A 168 3.36 6.36 11.63
CA VAL A 168 4.59 6.03 12.35
C VAL A 168 4.97 7.16 13.31
N ILE A 169 5.30 6.80 14.54
CA ILE A 169 5.77 7.71 15.59
C ILE A 169 7.18 7.28 15.99
N PRO A 170 8.20 8.12 15.76
CA PRO A 170 9.54 7.84 16.24
C PRO A 170 9.64 8.18 17.73
N THR A 171 10.31 7.36 18.53
CA THR A 171 10.52 7.56 19.96
C THR A 171 12.00 7.46 20.28
N LEU A 172 12.53 8.42 21.06
CA LEU A 172 13.91 8.44 21.53
C LEU A 172 13.95 8.92 23.00
N ASN A 173 14.59 8.17 23.90
CA ASN A 173 14.71 8.51 25.33
C ASN A 173 13.36 8.88 25.99
N GLY A 174 12.29 8.19 25.61
CA GLY A 174 10.95 8.47 26.12
C GLY A 174 10.24 9.65 25.45
N CYS A 175 10.88 10.34 24.49
CA CYS A 175 10.30 11.45 23.76
C CYS A 175 9.74 10.99 22.42
N ASP A 176 8.44 11.16 22.24
CA ASP A 176 7.76 10.91 20.99
C ASP A 176 7.94 12.10 20.04
N GLY A 177 8.31 11.79 18.79
CA GLY A 177 8.43 12.76 17.74
C GLY A 177 7.10 13.07 17.04
N ILE A 178 7.19 13.85 15.97
CA ILE A 178 6.03 14.18 15.15
C ILE A 178 5.62 12.94 14.34
N PRO A 179 4.34 12.52 14.37
CA PRO A 179 3.85 11.43 13.54
C PRO A 179 4.00 11.74 12.05
N GLU A 180 4.37 10.72 11.27
CA GLU A 180 4.40 10.75 9.80
C GLU A 180 3.49 9.66 9.25
N THR A 181 3.00 9.81 8.02
CA THR A 181 2.10 8.83 7.41
C THR A 181 2.62 8.29 6.09
N VAL A 182 2.41 6.99 5.87
CA VAL A 182 2.67 6.29 4.61
C VAL A 182 1.37 5.69 4.11
N VAL A 183 1.06 5.90 2.83
CA VAL A 183 -0.17 5.40 2.20
C VAL A 183 0.17 4.24 1.27
N ILE A 184 -0.55 3.13 1.45
CA ILE A 184 -0.52 1.97 0.56
C ILE A 184 -1.89 1.83 -0.08
N THR A 185 -1.95 1.88 -1.41
CA THR A 185 -3.17 1.74 -2.20
C THR A 185 -3.15 0.39 -2.91
N ILE A 186 -4.14 -0.45 -2.67
CA ILE A 186 -4.25 -1.78 -3.28
C ILE A 186 -5.50 -1.85 -4.13
N LYS A 187 -5.28 -1.92 -5.44
CA LYS A 187 -6.33 -2.10 -6.43
C LYS A 187 -6.80 -3.55 -6.45
N PRO A 188 -8.09 -3.79 -6.71
CA PRO A 188 -8.58 -5.15 -6.86
C PRO A 188 -8.01 -5.82 -8.12
N MET A 189 -7.72 -7.13 -8.02
CA MET A 189 -7.32 -7.94 -9.18
C MET A 189 -8.58 -8.48 -9.85
N PRO A 190 -8.86 -8.15 -11.11
CA PRO A 190 -10.00 -8.70 -11.81
C PRO A 190 -9.77 -10.18 -12.16
N THR A 191 -10.83 -10.96 -12.12
CA THR A 191 -10.84 -12.35 -12.55
C THR A 191 -11.85 -12.56 -13.67
N ILE A 192 -11.72 -13.66 -14.39
CA ILE A 192 -12.72 -14.17 -15.31
C ILE A 192 -13.21 -15.51 -14.83
N ASP A 193 -14.54 -15.72 -14.86
CA ASP A 193 -15.13 -17.00 -14.51
C ASP A 193 -14.86 -18.03 -15.61
N GLY A 194 -14.43 -19.21 -15.23
CA GLY A 194 -14.14 -20.31 -16.15
C GLY A 194 -14.69 -21.63 -15.68
N PRO A 195 -14.70 -22.63 -16.56
CA PRO A 195 -14.28 -22.62 -17.94
C PRO A 195 -15.30 -21.97 -18.88
N ILE A 196 -14.83 -21.25 -19.92
CA ILE A 196 -15.69 -20.76 -21.00
C ILE A 196 -15.96 -21.92 -21.96
N PRO A 197 -17.23 -22.20 -22.31
CA PRO A 197 -17.56 -23.31 -23.21
C PRO A 197 -16.93 -23.12 -24.59
N SER A 198 -16.28 -24.17 -25.10
CA SER A 198 -15.85 -24.23 -26.51
C SER A 198 -17.04 -24.46 -27.42
N GLN A 199 -16.97 -23.92 -28.64
CA GLN A 199 -18.02 -24.06 -29.65
C GLN A 199 -17.54 -24.88 -30.85
N ALA A 200 -18.42 -25.75 -31.36
CA ALA A 200 -18.20 -26.47 -32.61
C ALA A 200 -19.32 -26.08 -33.58
N LEU A 201 -18.96 -25.45 -34.71
CA LEU A 201 -19.88 -24.80 -35.60
C LEU A 201 -19.76 -25.37 -37.04
N CYS A 202 -20.89 -25.47 -37.74
CA CYS A 202 -20.85 -25.70 -39.18
C CYS A 202 -20.59 -24.38 -39.90
N VAL A 203 -19.98 -24.46 -41.08
CA VAL A 203 -19.79 -23.28 -41.93
C VAL A 203 -21.14 -22.62 -42.23
N ASN A 204 -21.18 -21.30 -42.25
CA ASN A 204 -22.37 -20.46 -42.44
C ASN A 204 -23.43 -20.56 -41.34
N THR A 205 -23.12 -21.16 -40.22
CA THR A 205 -24.00 -21.10 -39.02
C THR A 205 -23.57 -19.97 -38.10
N ALA A 206 -24.52 -19.45 -37.31
CA ALA A 206 -24.23 -18.46 -36.28
C ALA A 206 -23.59 -19.13 -35.04
N SER A 207 -22.59 -18.49 -34.45
CA SER A 207 -22.07 -18.84 -33.16
C SER A 207 -23.03 -18.42 -32.03
N ASP A 208 -22.92 -19.04 -30.86
CA ASP A 208 -23.49 -18.46 -29.68
C ASP A 208 -22.68 -17.22 -29.25
N GLU A 209 -23.36 -16.28 -28.58
CA GLU A 209 -22.71 -15.16 -27.91
C GLU A 209 -21.88 -15.70 -26.76
N VAL A 210 -20.68 -15.11 -26.53
CA VAL A 210 -19.84 -15.41 -25.36
C VAL A 210 -19.86 -14.21 -24.42
N VAL A 211 -20.54 -14.36 -23.29
CA VAL A 211 -20.61 -13.34 -22.24
C VAL A 211 -19.53 -13.62 -21.20
N PHE A 212 -18.71 -12.63 -20.90
CA PHE A 212 -17.67 -12.75 -19.89
C PHE A 212 -18.15 -12.23 -18.55
N THR A 213 -17.89 -13.01 -17.49
CA THR A 213 -18.20 -12.68 -16.10
C THR A 213 -16.98 -12.89 -15.22
N GLY A 214 -16.99 -12.28 -14.03
CA GLY A 214 -15.89 -12.39 -13.08
C GLY A 214 -16.25 -11.73 -11.75
N ASN A 215 -15.27 -11.60 -10.87
CA ASN A 215 -15.46 -11.02 -9.53
C ASN A 215 -15.90 -9.53 -9.55
N ILE A 216 -15.61 -8.79 -10.62
CA ILE A 216 -15.94 -7.35 -10.77
C ILE A 216 -16.56 -7.11 -12.17
N PRO A 217 -17.78 -7.59 -12.44
CA PRO A 217 -18.27 -7.71 -13.82
C PRO A 217 -18.58 -6.37 -14.51
N LEU A 218 -18.97 -5.32 -13.77
CA LEU A 218 -19.47 -4.08 -14.37
C LEU A 218 -18.38 -3.13 -14.88
N THR A 219 -17.16 -3.25 -14.37
CA THR A 219 -16.06 -2.31 -14.63
C THR A 219 -14.82 -2.98 -15.20
N THR A 220 -14.78 -4.31 -15.27
CA THR A 220 -13.66 -5.05 -15.85
C THR A 220 -13.73 -5.02 -17.37
N ASN A 221 -12.62 -4.67 -18.00
CA ASN A 221 -12.43 -4.85 -19.43
C ASN A 221 -11.97 -6.28 -19.70
N TYR A 222 -12.70 -7.00 -20.54
CA TYR A 222 -12.31 -8.32 -21.02
C TYR A 222 -11.67 -8.19 -22.38
N ASN A 223 -10.34 -8.12 -22.44
CA ASN A 223 -9.56 -8.00 -23.66
C ASN A 223 -9.36 -9.40 -24.23
N TRP A 224 -9.80 -9.67 -25.47
CA TRP A 224 -9.62 -10.97 -26.08
C TRP A 224 -8.83 -10.89 -27.39
N VAL A 225 -8.09 -11.97 -27.65
CA VAL A 225 -7.37 -12.19 -28.91
C VAL A 225 -7.74 -13.54 -29.48
N ASN A 226 -7.85 -13.59 -30.80
CA ASN A 226 -8.18 -14.75 -31.61
C ASN A 226 -6.98 -15.10 -32.51
N ASP A 227 -6.46 -16.32 -32.39
CA ASP A 227 -5.27 -16.75 -33.13
C ASP A 227 -5.55 -17.13 -34.59
N ASN A 228 -6.84 -17.27 -34.98
CA ASN A 228 -7.22 -17.66 -36.33
C ASN A 228 -8.49 -16.95 -36.81
N VAL A 229 -8.32 -15.87 -37.53
CA VAL A 229 -9.43 -15.05 -38.09
C VAL A 229 -10.23 -15.76 -39.19
N SER A 230 -9.73 -16.86 -39.73
CA SER A 230 -10.40 -17.60 -40.83
C SER A 230 -11.71 -18.22 -40.37
N ILE A 231 -11.98 -18.32 -39.07
CA ILE A 231 -13.24 -18.82 -38.52
C ILE A 231 -14.40 -17.79 -38.63
N GLY A 232 -14.12 -16.55 -39.04
CA GLY A 232 -15.11 -15.46 -39.15
C GLY A 232 -15.15 -14.51 -37.95
N LEU A 233 -14.39 -14.78 -36.89
CA LEU A 233 -14.20 -13.88 -35.75
C LEU A 233 -13.01 -12.96 -35.98
N GLY A 234 -13.12 -11.68 -35.59
CA GLY A 234 -12.01 -10.72 -35.68
C GLY A 234 -10.78 -11.15 -34.88
N ALA A 235 -9.61 -10.53 -35.13
CA ALA A 235 -8.35 -10.87 -34.46
C ALA A 235 -8.33 -10.54 -32.94
N SER A 236 -9.09 -9.53 -32.51
CA SER A 236 -9.17 -9.09 -31.12
C SER A 236 -10.40 -8.24 -30.91
N GLY A 237 -10.76 -8.05 -29.62
CA GLY A 237 -11.81 -7.14 -29.20
C GLY A 237 -11.79 -6.93 -27.69
N VAL A 238 -12.77 -6.16 -27.21
CA VAL A 238 -13.00 -5.86 -25.80
C VAL A 238 -14.46 -6.09 -25.46
N GLY A 239 -14.71 -6.66 -24.28
CA GLY A 239 -16.05 -7.04 -23.83
C GLY A 239 -16.51 -8.37 -24.46
N ASP A 240 -17.79 -8.66 -24.36
CA ASP A 240 -18.40 -9.88 -24.84
C ASP A 240 -18.16 -10.10 -26.35
N ILE A 241 -18.13 -11.37 -26.74
CA ILE A 241 -18.04 -11.71 -28.17
C ILE A 241 -19.46 -11.92 -28.70
N PRO A 242 -19.96 -11.01 -29.55
CA PRO A 242 -21.29 -11.17 -30.10
C PRO A 242 -21.33 -12.37 -31.07
N SER A 243 -22.52 -12.91 -31.30
CA SER A 243 -22.73 -13.94 -32.33
C SER A 243 -22.16 -13.50 -33.67
N PHE A 244 -21.41 -14.36 -34.31
CA PHE A 244 -20.82 -14.16 -35.65
C PHE A 244 -21.13 -15.37 -36.58
N ILE A 245 -20.98 -15.21 -37.85
CA ILE A 245 -21.18 -16.33 -38.83
C ILE A 245 -19.87 -17.10 -38.97
N ALA A 246 -19.89 -18.37 -38.68
CA ALA A 246 -18.74 -19.25 -38.81
C ALA A 246 -18.30 -19.38 -40.28
N GLN A 247 -17.01 -19.20 -40.52
CA GLN A 247 -16.38 -19.28 -41.82
C GLN A 247 -15.33 -20.38 -41.88
N ASN A 248 -15.23 -21.05 -43.00
CA ASN A 248 -14.14 -21.95 -43.38
C ASN A 248 -14.13 -22.08 -44.87
N THR A 249 -13.14 -21.50 -45.52
CA THR A 249 -12.98 -21.55 -47.00
C THR A 249 -12.12 -22.74 -47.45
N GLY A 250 -11.61 -23.54 -46.52
CA GLY A 250 -10.79 -24.72 -46.77
C GLY A 250 -11.65 -26.00 -46.81
N ASN A 251 -10.96 -27.13 -46.95
CA ASN A 251 -11.55 -28.46 -46.99
C ASN A 251 -11.30 -29.27 -45.72
N THR A 252 -10.70 -28.65 -44.69
CA THR A 252 -10.36 -29.28 -43.42
C THR A 252 -10.94 -28.50 -42.27
N VAL A 253 -11.20 -29.18 -41.19
CA VAL A 253 -11.59 -28.54 -39.91
C VAL A 253 -10.55 -27.48 -39.52
N ILE A 254 -10.99 -26.30 -39.16
CA ILE A 254 -10.15 -25.27 -38.60
C ILE A 254 -10.58 -24.98 -37.16
N THR A 255 -9.59 -24.75 -36.28
CA THR A 255 -9.81 -24.40 -34.92
C THR A 255 -9.11 -23.07 -34.61
N SER A 256 -9.75 -22.25 -33.83
CA SER A 256 -9.18 -21.04 -33.28
C SER A 256 -9.18 -21.13 -31.77
N THR A 257 -8.12 -20.63 -31.16
CA THR A 257 -8.03 -20.41 -29.72
C THR A 257 -8.27 -18.93 -29.43
N VAL A 258 -9.30 -18.66 -28.65
CA VAL A 258 -9.58 -17.33 -28.13
C VAL A 258 -9.06 -17.26 -26.71
N THR A 259 -8.16 -16.30 -26.46
CA THR A 259 -7.62 -16.01 -25.14
C THR A 259 -8.17 -14.68 -24.65
N VAL A 260 -8.82 -14.68 -23.50
CA VAL A 260 -9.40 -13.50 -22.86
C VAL A 260 -8.65 -13.16 -21.59
N THR A 261 -8.34 -11.89 -21.40
CA THR A 261 -7.59 -11.34 -20.27
C THR A 261 -8.40 -10.23 -19.61
N PRO A 262 -8.78 -10.37 -18.34
CA PRO A 262 -9.48 -9.32 -17.61
C PRO A 262 -8.51 -8.21 -17.19
N GLU A 263 -8.93 -6.96 -17.30
CA GLU A 263 -8.15 -5.78 -16.91
C GLU A 263 -9.03 -4.75 -16.19
N LEU A 264 -8.54 -4.19 -15.08
CA LEU A 264 -9.21 -3.14 -14.32
C LEU A 264 -8.18 -2.17 -13.72
N ASN A 265 -8.29 -0.87 -14.06
CA ASN A 265 -7.45 0.20 -13.49
C ASN A 265 -5.94 -0.09 -13.56
N GLY A 266 -5.50 -0.76 -14.65
CA GLY A 266 -4.11 -1.17 -14.85
C GLY A 266 -3.72 -2.50 -14.18
N CYS A 267 -4.64 -3.17 -13.44
CA CYS A 267 -4.43 -4.51 -12.93
C CYS A 267 -4.89 -5.54 -13.96
N ILE A 268 -3.99 -6.45 -14.32
CA ILE A 268 -4.22 -7.49 -15.32
C ILE A 268 -4.36 -8.83 -14.62
N GLY A 269 -5.56 -9.42 -14.72
CA GLY A 269 -5.83 -10.73 -14.15
C GLY A 269 -5.35 -11.90 -15.02
N SER A 270 -5.52 -13.11 -14.51
CA SER A 270 -5.14 -14.32 -15.23
C SER A 270 -6.01 -14.54 -16.45
N SER A 271 -5.40 -14.86 -17.59
CA SER A 271 -6.10 -15.14 -18.84
C SER A 271 -6.74 -16.52 -18.81
N VAL A 272 -7.87 -16.66 -19.49
CA VAL A 272 -8.56 -17.91 -19.78
C VAL A 272 -8.67 -18.09 -21.29
N SER A 273 -8.52 -19.33 -21.77
CA SER A 273 -8.64 -19.65 -23.19
C SER A 273 -9.75 -20.68 -23.44
N PHE A 274 -10.43 -20.57 -24.59
CA PHE A 274 -11.39 -21.53 -25.09
C PHE A 274 -11.21 -21.68 -26.60
N THR A 275 -11.81 -22.71 -27.18
CA THR A 275 -11.68 -22.97 -28.63
C THR A 275 -12.99 -22.80 -29.36
N ILE A 276 -12.90 -22.30 -30.61
CA ILE A 276 -13.98 -22.29 -31.57
C ILE A 276 -13.51 -23.11 -32.76
N THR A 277 -14.24 -24.18 -33.06
CA THR A 277 -13.94 -25.10 -34.16
C THR A 277 -15.01 -24.99 -35.23
N THR A 278 -14.61 -24.70 -36.48
CA THR A 278 -15.51 -24.79 -37.61
C THR A 278 -15.25 -26.10 -38.32
N VAL A 279 -16.26 -26.96 -38.31
CA VAL A 279 -16.23 -28.25 -39.00
C VAL A 279 -16.32 -28.03 -40.50
N ASP A 280 -16.01 -29.08 -41.24
CA ASP A 280 -15.93 -29.11 -42.70
C ASP A 280 -17.06 -28.33 -43.40
N PRO A 281 -16.81 -27.76 -44.59
CA PRO A 281 -17.85 -27.17 -45.39
C PRO A 281 -18.96 -28.20 -45.64
N ILE A 282 -20.18 -27.69 -45.78
CA ILE A 282 -21.36 -28.53 -46.06
C ILE A 282 -21.02 -29.49 -47.18
N PRO A 283 -21.14 -30.81 -47.00
CA PRO A 283 -20.81 -31.76 -48.04
C PRO A 283 -21.71 -31.53 -49.27
N VAL A 284 -21.09 -31.38 -50.42
CA VAL A 284 -21.78 -31.22 -51.69
C VAL A 284 -21.66 -32.52 -52.47
N VAL A 285 -22.75 -32.99 -52.98
CA VAL A 285 -22.73 -34.10 -53.95
C VAL A 285 -22.40 -33.54 -55.31
N VAL A 286 -21.40 -34.12 -55.98
CA VAL A 286 -21.19 -33.88 -57.42
C VAL A 286 -22.18 -34.72 -58.18
N ASP A 287 -23.00 -34.08 -58.99
CA ASP A 287 -23.97 -34.81 -59.82
C ASP A 287 -23.24 -35.85 -60.67
N PRO A 288 -23.67 -37.13 -60.59
CA PRO A 288 -23.11 -38.18 -61.43
C PRO A 288 -23.43 -37.89 -62.91
N ALA A 289 -22.56 -38.34 -63.80
CA ALA A 289 -22.78 -38.17 -65.28
C ALA A 289 -24.05 -38.88 -65.64
N ASP A 290 -24.79 -38.21 -66.57
CA ASP A 290 -25.96 -38.84 -67.21
C ASP A 290 -25.51 -40.06 -68.02
N GLN A 291 -26.27 -41.13 -67.96
CA GLN A 291 -26.08 -42.34 -68.78
C GLN A 291 -27.17 -42.40 -69.83
N LEU A 292 -26.75 -42.52 -71.09
CA LEU A 292 -27.66 -42.79 -72.20
C LEU A 292 -27.50 -44.24 -72.65
N LEU A 293 -28.53 -45.04 -72.50
CA LEU A 293 -28.51 -46.48 -72.73
C LEU A 293 -29.51 -46.88 -73.83
N CYS A 294 -29.21 -47.91 -74.59
CA CYS A 294 -30.14 -48.58 -75.41
C CYS A 294 -30.91 -49.70 -74.66
N GLU A 295 -32.03 -50.12 -75.15
CA GLU A 295 -32.79 -51.20 -74.58
C GLU A 295 -31.95 -52.51 -74.47
N GLY A 296 -31.79 -53.03 -73.27
CA GLY A 296 -31.02 -54.23 -72.99
C GLY A 296 -29.55 -54.00 -72.58
N GLU A 297 -29.07 -52.77 -72.56
CA GLU A 297 -27.74 -52.43 -72.05
C GLU A 297 -27.77 -52.32 -70.49
N LEU A 298 -26.63 -52.69 -69.88
CA LEU A 298 -26.45 -52.55 -68.42
C LEU A 298 -26.01 -51.14 -68.12
N THR A 299 -26.49 -50.56 -67.04
CA THR A 299 -26.01 -49.29 -66.44
C THR A 299 -24.60 -49.45 -65.93
N ASP A 300 -23.77 -48.43 -66.08
CA ASP A 300 -22.56 -48.29 -65.30
C ASP A 300 -22.87 -47.97 -63.85
N ASP A 301 -21.97 -48.27 -62.92
CA ASP A 301 -22.12 -47.93 -61.53
C ASP A 301 -22.26 -46.40 -61.34
N ILE A 302 -23.29 -45.99 -60.61
CA ILE A 302 -23.46 -44.58 -60.23
C ILE A 302 -22.68 -44.34 -58.97
N ILE A 303 -21.54 -43.70 -59.12
CA ILE A 303 -20.64 -43.37 -58.03
C ILE A 303 -20.89 -41.93 -57.57
N PHE A 304 -21.39 -41.78 -56.35
CA PHE A 304 -21.52 -40.48 -55.73
C PHE A 304 -20.18 -40.02 -55.21
N THR A 305 -19.75 -38.84 -55.59
CA THR A 305 -18.48 -38.20 -55.20
C THR A 305 -18.77 -36.81 -54.64
N GLY A 306 -17.85 -36.31 -53.85
CA GLY A 306 -17.88 -34.96 -53.35
C GLY A 306 -16.45 -34.44 -53.10
N PRO A 307 -16.25 -33.14 -52.90
CA PRO A 307 -14.95 -32.51 -52.72
C PRO A 307 -14.29 -32.93 -51.39
N ASN A 308 -15.07 -33.46 -50.44
CA ASN A 308 -14.55 -33.92 -49.16
C ASN A 308 -14.44 -35.46 -49.15
N PRO A 309 -13.24 -36.04 -49.06
CA PRO A 309 -13.01 -37.48 -49.17
C PRO A 309 -13.57 -38.28 -47.97
N THR A 310 -13.97 -37.61 -46.90
CA THR A 310 -14.59 -38.26 -45.71
C THR A 310 -16.11 -38.23 -45.72
N THR A 311 -16.73 -37.66 -46.78
CA THR A 311 -18.19 -37.63 -46.90
C THR A 311 -18.71 -39.03 -47.16
N SER A 312 -19.64 -39.48 -46.32
CA SER A 312 -20.42 -40.71 -46.56
C SER A 312 -21.77 -40.36 -47.22
N PHE A 313 -22.13 -41.08 -48.28
CA PHE A 313 -23.39 -40.92 -48.98
C PHE A 313 -24.35 -42.04 -48.50
N ILE A 314 -25.52 -41.69 -48.01
CA ILE A 314 -26.56 -42.62 -47.52
C ILE A 314 -27.83 -42.48 -48.35
#